data_98e40ad055975da780cd8120cd95b9d0
#
_entry.id   98e40ad055975da780cd8120cd95b9d0
#
_cell.length_a   1.000
_cell.length_b   1.000
_cell.length_c   1.000
_cell.angle_alpha   90.00
_cell.angle_beta   90.00
_cell.angle_gamma   90.00
#
_symmetry.space_group_name_H-M   'P 1'
#
loop_
_entity.id
_entity.type
_entity.pdbx_description
1 polymer ?
#
loop_
_entity_poly.entity_id
_entity_poly.type
_entity_poly.pdbx_seq_one_letter_code
_entity_poly.pdbx_strand_id
1 'polypeptide(L)'
;MRLLVRARVYPTEDEEKVRKAIRKLFEVEICREGKYLVGKSVGRESLKKIHLCLRSQGILDSARDIFLKEAEGNQLTITLNKQAAHAGAVNFYGHSYLGSIHVTITTSNIAELIDWLAPSTGKGKH
;
A
#
# COMPACT_ATOMS: atom_id res chain seq x y z
N MET A 1 4.36 10.62 -10.86
CA MET A 1 4.35 9.51 -9.89
C MET A 1 3.98 8.21 -10.60
N ARG A 2 4.62 7.13 -10.24
CA ARG A 2 4.26 5.78 -10.70
C ARG A 2 3.94 4.91 -9.52
N LEU A 3 2.87 4.15 -9.62
CA LEU A 3 2.46 3.19 -8.62
C LEU A 3 2.47 1.79 -9.23
N LEU A 4 3.09 0.85 -8.52
CA LEU A 4 3.10 -0.56 -8.87
C LEU A 4 2.67 -1.37 -7.64
N VAL A 5 1.64 -2.18 -7.80
CA VAL A 5 1.13 -3.05 -6.74
C VAL A 5 1.21 -4.49 -7.24
N ARG A 6 1.80 -5.38 -6.44
CA ARG A 6 1.93 -6.80 -6.76
C ARG A 6 1.45 -7.66 -5.62
N ALA A 7 0.68 -8.67 -5.94
CA ALA A 7 0.25 -9.68 -4.97
C ALA A 7 0.24 -11.06 -5.63
N ARG A 8 0.87 -12.04 -4.97
CA ARG A 8 0.84 -13.41 -5.46
C ARG A 8 -0.55 -14.00 -5.22
N VAL A 9 -1.02 -14.80 -6.18
CA VAL A 9 -2.23 -15.60 -6.03
C VAL A 9 -1.78 -17.05 -5.83
N TYR A 10 -2.02 -17.59 -4.64
CA TYR A 10 -1.69 -18.97 -4.34
C TYR A 10 -2.75 -19.91 -4.90
N PRO A 11 -2.42 -21.20 -5.14
CA PRO A 11 -3.39 -22.14 -5.71
C PRO A 11 -4.69 -22.29 -4.91
N THR A 12 -4.63 -22.04 -3.61
CA THR A 12 -5.79 -22.11 -2.72
C THR A 12 -6.59 -20.82 -2.64
N GLU A 13 -6.13 -19.76 -3.32
CA GLU A 13 -6.79 -18.46 -3.28
C GLU A 13 -7.71 -18.26 -4.49
N ASP A 14 -8.80 -17.53 -4.26
CA ASP A 14 -9.67 -17.03 -5.30
C ASP A 14 -9.09 -15.71 -5.86
N GLU A 15 -8.72 -15.72 -7.12
CA GLU A 15 -8.14 -14.54 -7.79
C GLU A 15 -9.02 -13.29 -7.64
N GLU A 16 -10.35 -13.42 -7.76
CA GLU A 16 -11.26 -12.29 -7.64
C GLU A 16 -11.25 -11.67 -6.24
N LYS A 17 -11.08 -12.49 -5.22
CA LYS A 17 -10.96 -11.99 -3.85
C LYS A 17 -9.67 -11.21 -3.66
N VAL A 18 -8.57 -11.67 -4.26
CA VAL A 18 -7.28 -10.96 -4.20
C VAL A 18 -7.39 -9.63 -4.95
N ARG A 19 -8.04 -9.61 -6.11
CA ARG A 19 -8.31 -8.36 -6.85
C ARG A 19 -9.09 -7.36 -6.01
N LYS A 20 -10.13 -7.82 -5.33
CA LYS A 20 -10.94 -6.98 -4.44
C LYS A 20 -10.13 -6.42 -3.29
N ALA A 21 -9.26 -7.23 -2.70
CA ALA A 21 -8.39 -6.78 -1.62
C ALA A 21 -7.49 -5.62 -2.07
N ILE A 22 -6.88 -5.74 -3.23
CA ILE A 22 -6.04 -4.68 -3.79
C ILE A 22 -6.89 -3.42 -4.03
N ARG A 23 -8.08 -3.56 -4.61
CA ARG A 23 -8.96 -2.44 -4.94
C ARG A 23 -9.55 -1.73 -3.73
N LYS A 24 -9.57 -2.37 -2.58
CA LYS A 24 -9.98 -1.71 -1.34
C LYS A 24 -9.00 -0.63 -0.89
N LEU A 25 -7.74 -0.75 -1.29
CA LEU A 25 -6.68 0.17 -0.88
C LEU A 25 -6.14 1.02 -2.02
N PHE A 26 -6.29 0.57 -3.27
CA PHE A 26 -5.70 1.24 -4.44
C PHE A 26 -6.67 1.28 -5.62
N GLU A 27 -6.69 2.43 -6.30
CA GLU A 27 -7.41 2.60 -7.56
C GLU A 27 -6.45 2.27 -8.70
N VAL A 28 -6.38 1.01 -9.09
CA VAL A 28 -5.45 0.55 -10.13
C VAL A 28 -6.14 -0.42 -11.08
N GLU A 29 -5.66 -0.46 -12.31
CA GLU A 29 -6.01 -1.52 -13.24
C GLU A 29 -5.14 -2.72 -12.96
N ILE A 30 -5.75 -3.88 -12.81
CA ILE A 30 -5.08 -5.10 -12.38
C ILE A 30 -5.07 -6.12 -13.49
N CYS A 31 -3.87 -6.67 -13.79
CA CYS A 31 -3.68 -7.74 -14.74
C CYS A 31 -3.06 -8.95 -14.06
N ARG A 32 -3.36 -10.14 -14.56
CA ARG A 32 -2.67 -11.34 -14.13
C ARG A 32 -1.37 -11.49 -14.90
N GLU A 33 -0.26 -11.64 -14.18
CA GLU A 33 1.06 -11.89 -14.76
C GLU A 33 1.67 -13.11 -14.07
N GLY A 34 1.55 -14.28 -14.69
CA GLY A 34 2.01 -15.52 -14.09
C GLY A 34 1.26 -15.84 -12.80
N LYS A 35 1.98 -15.93 -11.71
CA LYS A 35 1.42 -16.22 -10.38
C LYS A 35 0.99 -14.96 -9.62
N TYR A 36 1.10 -13.79 -10.24
CA TYR A 36 0.87 -12.51 -9.59
C TYR A 36 -0.28 -11.74 -10.22
N LEU A 37 -0.97 -10.96 -9.41
CA LEU A 37 -1.78 -9.85 -9.86
C LEU A 37 -0.94 -8.59 -9.78
N VAL A 38 -0.94 -7.80 -10.84
CA VAL A 38 -0.13 -6.59 -10.94
C VAL A 38 -1.02 -5.42 -11.27
N GLY A 39 -1.00 -4.41 -10.43
CA GLY A 39 -1.74 -3.16 -10.65
C GLY A 39 -0.77 -2.01 -10.90
N LYS A 40 -1.08 -1.16 -11.85
CA LYS A 40 -0.25 -0.01 -12.22
C LYS A 40 -1.10 1.24 -12.34
N SER A 41 -0.53 2.38 -11.95
CA SER A 41 -1.16 3.67 -12.11
C SER A 41 -0.10 4.78 -12.11
N VAL A 42 -0.48 5.96 -12.61
CA VAL A 42 0.42 7.11 -12.64
C VAL A 42 -0.12 8.32 -11.87
N GLY A 43 -1.34 8.25 -11.38
CA GLY A 43 -1.99 9.37 -10.70
C GLY A 43 -2.05 9.21 -9.19
N ARG A 44 -1.98 10.33 -8.47
CA ARG A 44 -2.07 10.33 -7.00
C ARG A 44 -3.45 9.87 -6.52
N GLU A 45 -4.49 10.02 -7.32
CA GLU A 45 -5.82 9.54 -7.00
C GLU A 45 -5.87 8.03 -6.80
N SER A 46 -4.93 7.28 -7.35
CA SER A 46 -4.82 5.84 -7.12
C SER A 46 -4.47 5.51 -5.67
N LEU A 47 -3.93 6.48 -4.91
CA LEU A 47 -3.59 6.34 -3.50
C LEU A 47 -4.66 6.92 -2.57
N LYS A 48 -5.77 7.43 -3.11
CA LYS A 48 -6.78 8.10 -2.29
C LYS A 48 -7.38 7.19 -1.23
N LYS A 49 -7.66 5.95 -1.55
CA LYS A 49 -8.25 5.00 -0.61
C LYS A 49 -7.32 4.70 0.57
N ILE A 50 -6.05 4.42 0.31
CA ILE A 50 -5.10 4.16 1.40
C ILE A 50 -4.84 5.44 2.20
N HIS A 51 -4.83 6.59 1.55
CA HIS A 51 -4.72 7.89 2.20
C HIS A 51 -5.84 8.09 3.25
N LEU A 52 -7.08 7.80 2.87
CA LEU A 52 -8.22 7.89 3.78
C LEU A 52 -8.17 6.80 4.85
N CYS A 53 -7.75 5.60 4.48
CA CYS A 53 -7.68 4.47 5.39
C CYS A 53 -6.69 4.71 6.54
N LEU A 54 -5.53 5.28 6.25
CA LEU A 54 -4.54 5.60 7.28
C LEU A 54 -5.10 6.59 8.31
N ARG A 55 -5.90 7.55 7.87
CA ARG A 55 -6.56 8.51 8.75
C ARG A 55 -7.67 7.88 9.57
N SER A 56 -8.50 7.09 8.91
CA SER A 56 -9.61 6.39 9.55
C SER A 56 -9.13 5.43 10.64
N GLN A 57 -8.01 4.74 10.41
CA GLN A 57 -7.43 3.83 11.39
C GLN A 57 -6.61 4.53 12.48
N GLY A 58 -6.33 5.83 12.32
CA GLY A 58 -5.55 6.58 13.29
C GLY A 58 -4.09 6.15 13.37
N ILE A 59 -3.50 5.72 12.26
CA ILE A 59 -2.13 5.20 12.23
C ILE A 59 -1.17 6.07 11.42
N LEU A 60 -1.47 7.36 11.29
CA LEU A 60 -0.65 8.27 10.49
C LEU A 60 0.80 8.34 10.95
N ASP A 61 1.05 8.47 12.25
CA ASP A 61 2.41 8.58 12.76
C ASP A 61 3.21 7.28 12.57
N SER A 62 2.58 6.14 12.83
CA SER A 62 3.21 4.83 12.62
C SER A 62 3.52 4.59 11.14
N ALA A 63 2.58 4.93 10.27
CA ALA A 63 2.77 4.81 8.83
C ALA A 63 3.90 5.73 8.35
N ARG A 64 3.93 6.97 8.84
CA ARG A 64 4.98 7.93 8.49
C ARG A 64 6.36 7.40 8.85
N ASP A 65 6.51 6.84 10.04
CA ASP A 65 7.79 6.27 10.48
C ASP A 65 8.26 5.15 9.55
N ILE A 66 7.34 4.28 9.16
CA ILE A 66 7.64 3.19 8.22
C ILE A 66 8.02 3.74 6.84
N PHE A 67 7.27 4.71 6.32
CA PHE A 67 7.53 5.29 5.01
C PHE A 67 8.89 5.99 4.96
N LEU A 68 9.23 6.73 6.00
CA LEU A 68 10.53 7.40 6.08
C LEU A 68 11.68 6.39 6.14
N LYS A 69 11.48 5.28 6.83
CA LYS A 69 12.47 4.22 6.94
C LYS A 69 12.66 3.46 5.63
N GLU A 70 11.56 3.22 4.91
CA GLU A 70 11.58 2.42 3.68
C GLU A 70 11.84 3.24 2.41
N ALA A 71 11.79 4.57 2.51
CA ALA A 71 12.06 5.44 1.36
C ALA A 71 13.54 5.42 1.01
N GLU A 72 13.83 5.32 -0.29
CA GLU A 72 15.19 5.29 -0.80
C GLU A 72 15.23 6.03 -2.13
N GLY A 73 15.94 7.15 -2.15
CA GLY A 73 15.99 8.02 -3.33
C GLY A 73 14.60 8.51 -3.72
N ASN A 74 14.18 8.22 -4.93
CA ASN A 74 12.87 8.62 -5.46
C ASN A 74 11.82 7.51 -5.34
N GLN A 75 12.09 6.49 -4.53
CA GLN A 75 11.26 5.31 -4.46
C GLN A 75 10.84 5.01 -3.02
N LEU A 76 9.57 4.63 -2.85
CA LEU A 76 9.03 4.15 -1.59
C LEU A 76 8.50 2.74 -1.81
N THR A 77 8.98 1.79 -1.00
CA THR A 77 8.52 0.41 -1.03
C THR A 77 7.72 0.13 0.24
N ILE A 78 6.50 -0.36 0.07
CA ILE A 78 5.60 -0.67 1.18
C ILE A 78 5.18 -2.14 1.06
N THR A 79 5.19 -2.86 2.18
CA THR A 79 4.70 -4.23 2.25
C THR A 79 3.48 -4.24 3.16
N LEU A 80 2.35 -4.70 2.63
CA LEU A 80 1.09 -4.73 3.35
C LEU A 80 0.64 -6.16 3.62
N ASN A 81 0.01 -6.37 4.77
CA ASN A 81 -0.59 -7.64 5.12
C ASN A 81 -1.82 -7.90 4.24
N LYS A 82 -1.81 -9.00 3.49
CA LYS A 82 -2.89 -9.31 2.55
C LYS A 82 -4.22 -9.60 3.26
N GLN A 83 -4.18 -10.27 4.42
CA GLN A 83 -5.40 -10.54 5.19
C GLN A 83 -6.08 -9.26 5.65
N ALA A 84 -5.29 -8.30 6.14
CA ALA A 84 -5.82 -7.00 6.53
C ALA A 84 -6.45 -6.28 5.32
N ALA A 85 -5.82 -6.36 4.16
CA ALA A 85 -6.34 -5.76 2.94
C ALA A 85 -7.68 -6.36 2.53
N HIS A 86 -7.89 -7.65 2.72
CA HIS A 86 -9.20 -8.29 2.48
C HIS A 86 -10.31 -7.65 3.32
N ALA A 87 -9.96 -7.20 4.52
CA ALA A 87 -10.89 -6.49 5.40
C ALA A 87 -10.95 -4.98 5.15
N GLY A 88 -10.21 -4.49 4.15
CA GLY A 88 -10.15 -3.06 3.84
C GLY A 88 -9.28 -2.27 4.81
N ALA A 89 -8.35 -2.92 5.50
CA ALA A 89 -7.48 -2.30 6.49
C ALA A 89 -6.01 -2.32 6.04
N VAL A 90 -5.24 -1.37 6.55
CA VAL A 90 -3.80 -1.31 6.34
C VAL A 90 -3.09 -1.89 7.55
N ASN A 91 -2.19 -2.83 7.31
CA ASN A 91 -1.34 -3.40 8.35
C ASN A 91 0.04 -3.67 7.74
N PHE A 92 1.06 -3.08 8.32
CA PHE A 92 2.45 -3.21 7.87
C PHE A 92 3.18 -4.36 8.56
N TYR A 93 2.54 -5.01 9.51
CA TYR A 93 3.15 -6.00 10.39
C TYR A 93 2.47 -7.36 10.27
N GLY A 94 3.14 -8.35 10.85
CA GLY A 94 2.62 -9.69 10.96
C GLY A 94 2.83 -10.53 9.72
N HIS A 95 2.58 -11.81 9.87
CA HIS A 95 2.65 -12.77 8.78
C HIS A 95 1.24 -13.16 8.34
N SER A 96 1.09 -13.37 7.05
CA SER A 96 -0.15 -13.87 6.48
C SER A 96 0.16 -15.15 5.70
N TYR A 97 -0.66 -16.18 5.86
CA TYR A 97 -0.59 -17.37 5.04
C TYR A 97 -0.79 -17.05 3.56
N LEU A 98 -1.48 -15.98 3.30
CA LEU A 98 -1.79 -15.54 1.94
C LEU A 98 -0.69 -14.65 1.35
N GLY A 99 0.37 -14.37 2.13
CA GLY A 99 1.48 -13.52 1.70
C GLY A 99 1.18 -12.04 1.90
N SER A 100 1.89 -11.22 1.13
CA SER A 100 1.85 -9.77 1.25
C SER A 100 1.46 -9.11 -0.07
N ILE A 101 1.01 -7.87 0.03
CA ILE A 101 0.85 -6.99 -1.10
C ILE A 101 2.07 -6.07 -1.12
N HIS A 102 2.82 -6.10 -2.21
CA HIS A 102 4.02 -5.29 -2.38
C HIS A 102 3.68 -4.05 -3.20
N VAL A 103 4.01 -2.90 -2.66
CA VAL A 103 3.70 -1.60 -3.28
C VAL A 103 4.99 -0.85 -3.51
N THR A 104 5.18 -0.38 -4.73
CA THR A 104 6.32 0.47 -5.08
C THR A 104 5.80 1.77 -5.66
N ILE A 105 6.22 2.88 -5.07
CA ILE A 105 5.86 4.21 -5.54
C ILE A 105 7.13 4.93 -5.95
N THR A 106 7.16 5.46 -7.16
CA THR A 106 8.29 6.23 -7.67
C THR A 106 7.80 7.65 -7.97
N THR A 107 8.49 8.63 -7.41
CA THR A 107 8.16 10.05 -7.62
C THR A 107 9.42 10.90 -7.49
N SER A 108 9.41 12.07 -8.13
CA SER A 108 10.54 13.00 -8.05
C SER A 108 10.71 13.66 -6.68
N ASN A 109 9.66 13.67 -5.85
CA ASN A 109 9.70 14.24 -4.51
C ASN A 109 9.03 13.30 -3.52
N ILE A 110 9.81 12.36 -3.02
CA ILE A 110 9.28 11.33 -2.11
C ILE A 110 8.89 11.92 -0.75
N ALA A 111 9.61 12.93 -0.29
CA ALA A 111 9.29 13.59 0.99
C ALA A 111 7.91 14.26 0.95
N GLU A 112 7.59 14.93 -0.13
CA GLU A 112 6.27 15.56 -0.32
C GLU A 112 5.17 14.50 -0.36
N LEU A 113 5.41 13.40 -1.05
CA LEU A 113 4.44 12.30 -1.11
C LEU A 113 4.17 11.73 0.29
N ILE A 114 5.21 11.51 1.08
CA ILE A 114 5.06 10.99 2.45
C ILE A 114 4.29 12.00 3.31
N ASP A 115 4.58 13.28 3.19
CA ASP A 115 3.88 14.33 3.93
C ASP A 115 2.38 14.37 3.59
N TRP A 116 2.04 14.13 2.33
CA TRP A 116 0.64 14.06 1.92
C TRP A 116 -0.03 12.78 2.39
N LEU A 117 0.65 11.63 2.25
CA LEU A 117 0.09 10.32 2.54
C LEU A 117 -0.04 10.07 4.04
N ALA A 118 0.98 10.42 4.81
CA ALA A 118 1.03 10.21 6.24
C ALA A 118 1.71 11.40 6.94
N PRO A 119 1.00 12.53 7.08
CA PRO A 119 1.57 13.70 7.76
C PRO A 119 1.77 13.44 9.25
N SER A 120 2.75 14.13 9.84
CA SER A 120 2.95 14.07 11.28
C SER A 120 1.78 14.74 11.98
N THR A 121 1.22 14.07 12.99
CA THR A 121 0.12 14.64 13.79
C THR A 121 0.65 15.44 14.99
N GLY A 122 1.96 15.35 15.26
CA GLY A 122 2.56 15.97 16.43
C GLY A 122 2.41 15.15 17.71
N LYS A 123 1.62 14.09 17.69
CA LYS A 123 1.34 13.28 18.89
C LYS A 123 2.48 12.35 19.27
N GLY A 124 3.32 11.96 18.34
CA GLY A 124 4.44 11.05 18.56
C GLY A 124 5.73 11.73 19.01
N LYS A 125 5.72 13.02 19.26
CA LYS A 125 6.93 13.80 19.55
C LYS A 125 7.18 14.10 21.02
N HIS A 126 6.54 13.40 21.88
CA HIS A 126 6.67 13.65 23.33
C HIS A 126 7.68 12.74 23.99
#